data_58cd905df24fc8fcc5cf865c2da96ecb
#
_entry.id   58cd905df24fc8fcc5cf865c2da96ecb
#
_cell.length_a   1.000
_cell.length_b   1.000
_cell.length_c   1.000
_cell.angle_alpha   90.00
_cell.angle_beta   90.00
_cell.angle_gamma   90.00
#
_symmetry.space_group_name_H-M   'P 1'
#
loop_
_entity.id
_entity.type
_entity.pdbx_description
1 polymer ?
#
loop_
_entity_poly.entity_id
_entity_poly.type
_entity_poly.pdbx_seq_one_letter_code
_entity_poly.pdbx_strand_id
1 'polypeptide(L)'
;MNRKNPIIPSQPPQGTRDFLPGETELIDGTANILLEEFSKWGYSKVITPSIDFLDVFLMSSESAELFKVADTSTGEMLSFRSDFTPQIGRLSSALKNSIVLPYKFSYSGPVLRNFDPVLGKPREIWQVGAELVGPESPESDAELIIMGIESLKRLNIKDFSVDIGNVEFFRGIVSDIETPYKKKIEEFILRKDSSGLHDFLESISLPSGKKEAISELPFIFGEKSVIKKAWKMACNEASKNALENLERVVSYIKSYKLEKYITIDLGEIRGLNYYTGTIFECFAPNVGYEIFGGGRYNNLIGRFGENCAGAGFAVNLDILCKYADFTASGYKEKDYLVFNKSMDKKSEAGLIVFLRKKGFTAESNFMDYGYSDALKYMNENNIKNIIYMNENKILLKNIYSGKEKKFKTVSVLKKYLENN
;
A
#
# COMPACT_ATOMS: atom_id res chain seq x y z
N MET A 1 -42.93 11.05 27.45
CA MET A 1 -41.91 10.03 27.30
C MET A 1 -40.67 10.70 26.70
N ASN A 2 -39.65 11.00 27.53
CA ASN A 2 -38.35 11.50 27.06
C ASN A 2 -37.66 10.40 26.28
N ARG A 3 -37.67 10.45 24.95
CA ARG A 3 -36.76 9.65 24.12
C ARG A 3 -35.36 10.16 24.41
N LYS A 4 -34.62 9.47 25.29
CA LYS A 4 -33.17 9.65 25.36
C LYS A 4 -32.64 9.39 23.96
N ASN A 5 -31.99 10.35 23.34
CA ASN A 5 -31.30 10.13 22.07
C ASN A 5 -30.35 8.92 22.26
N PRO A 6 -30.37 7.92 21.36
CA PRO A 6 -29.45 6.82 21.48
C PRO A 6 -28.01 7.34 21.45
N ILE A 7 -27.18 6.83 22.37
CA ILE A 7 -25.75 7.16 22.37
C ILE A 7 -25.13 6.50 21.12
N ILE A 8 -24.61 7.33 20.22
CA ILE A 8 -23.88 6.87 19.05
C ILE A 8 -22.50 6.36 19.54
N PRO A 9 -22.04 5.18 19.10
CA PRO A 9 -20.72 4.69 19.46
C PRO A 9 -19.63 5.71 19.10
N SER A 10 -18.69 5.94 20.01
CA SER A 10 -17.53 6.81 19.78
C SER A 10 -16.37 6.10 19.08
N GLN A 11 -16.45 4.79 18.95
CA GLN A 11 -15.46 3.96 18.28
C GLN A 11 -15.87 3.71 16.82
N PRO A 12 -14.93 3.70 15.87
CA PRO A 12 -15.22 3.32 14.50
C PRO A 12 -15.65 1.85 14.40
N PRO A 13 -16.24 1.42 13.27
CA PRO A 13 -16.62 0.03 13.05
C PRO A 13 -15.43 -0.92 13.22
N GLN A 14 -15.68 -2.12 13.72
CA GLN A 14 -14.63 -3.11 13.93
C GLN A 14 -13.88 -3.43 12.62
N GLY A 15 -12.55 -3.47 12.68
CA GLY A 15 -11.67 -3.65 11.53
C GLY A 15 -11.35 -2.36 10.76
N THR A 16 -11.89 -1.21 11.21
CA THR A 16 -11.47 0.14 10.76
C THR A 16 -10.85 0.91 11.93
N ARG A 17 -10.15 1.99 11.64
CA ARG A 17 -9.55 2.84 12.67
C ARG A 17 -9.39 4.29 12.21
N ASP A 18 -9.31 5.20 13.16
CA ASP A 18 -8.89 6.57 12.91
C ASP A 18 -7.35 6.63 12.87
N PHE A 19 -6.82 7.46 12.00
CA PHE A 19 -5.39 7.80 11.93
C PHE A 19 -5.17 9.17 12.55
N LEU A 20 -4.35 9.22 13.58
CA LEU A 20 -4.00 10.47 14.24
C LEU A 20 -2.94 11.25 13.45
N PRO A 21 -2.75 12.57 13.71
CA PRO A 21 -1.89 13.42 12.88
C PRO A 21 -0.51 12.87 12.56
N GLY A 22 0.21 12.28 13.51
CA GLY A 22 1.53 11.69 13.24
C GLY A 22 1.49 10.47 12.33
N GLU A 23 0.49 9.61 12.49
CA GLU A 23 0.29 8.45 11.60
C GLU A 23 -0.11 8.90 10.19
N THR A 24 -0.97 9.94 10.10
CA THR A 24 -1.40 10.49 8.81
C THR A 24 -0.22 11.10 8.04
N GLU A 25 0.63 11.88 8.70
CA GLU A 25 1.84 12.45 8.09
C GLU A 25 2.80 11.35 7.59
N LEU A 26 2.91 10.26 8.34
CA LEU A 26 3.74 9.11 7.97
C LEU A 26 3.18 8.41 6.72
N ILE A 27 1.89 8.12 6.69
CA ILE A 27 1.22 7.47 5.55
C ILE A 27 1.31 8.34 4.30
N ASP A 28 0.96 9.63 4.41
CA ASP A 28 1.00 10.56 3.28
C ASP A 28 2.43 10.79 2.78
N GLY A 29 3.39 10.94 3.69
CA GLY A 29 4.81 11.10 3.36
C GLY A 29 5.34 9.88 2.63
N THR A 30 5.06 8.68 3.12
CA THR A 30 5.45 7.42 2.49
C THR A 30 4.79 7.26 1.13
N ALA A 31 3.49 7.52 1.02
CA ALA A 31 2.76 7.45 -0.24
C ALA A 31 3.36 8.39 -1.29
N ASN A 32 3.70 9.62 -0.90
CA ASN A 32 4.31 10.60 -1.79
C ASN A 32 5.70 10.15 -2.28
N ILE A 33 6.55 9.60 -1.40
CA ILE A 33 7.86 9.07 -1.77
C ILE A 33 7.72 7.94 -2.82
N LEU A 34 6.77 7.03 -2.62
CA LEU A 34 6.49 5.95 -3.57
C LEU A 34 5.99 6.48 -4.92
N LEU A 35 5.01 7.38 -4.90
CA LEU A 35 4.47 7.99 -6.12
C LEU A 35 5.52 8.80 -6.90
N GLU A 36 6.41 9.50 -6.20
CA GLU A 36 7.56 10.17 -6.82
C GLU A 36 8.52 9.17 -7.45
N GLU A 37 8.76 8.01 -6.80
CA GLU A 37 9.60 6.97 -7.40
C GLU A 37 8.94 6.42 -8.66
N PHE A 38 7.66 6.06 -8.62
CA PHE A 38 6.91 5.59 -9.78
C PHE A 38 6.91 6.60 -10.93
N SER A 39 6.86 7.91 -10.61
CA SER A 39 6.91 8.96 -11.64
C SER A 39 8.21 9.00 -12.42
N LYS A 40 9.34 8.60 -11.82
CA LYS A 40 10.65 8.48 -12.52
C LYS A 40 10.64 7.36 -13.56
N TRP A 41 9.77 6.35 -13.39
CA TRP A 41 9.53 5.27 -14.34
C TRP A 41 8.46 5.61 -15.37
N GLY A 42 7.95 6.84 -15.35
CA GLY A 42 6.93 7.34 -16.27
C GLY A 42 5.48 7.03 -15.87
N TYR A 43 5.24 6.58 -14.64
CA TYR A 43 3.88 6.34 -14.17
C TYR A 43 3.21 7.63 -13.73
N SER A 44 1.98 7.84 -14.19
CA SER A 44 1.17 9.01 -13.87
C SER A 44 0.05 8.66 -12.91
N LYS A 45 -0.11 9.49 -11.88
CA LYS A 45 -1.15 9.27 -10.88
C LYS A 45 -2.55 9.47 -11.47
N VAL A 46 -3.43 8.51 -11.22
CA VAL A 46 -4.87 8.60 -11.51
C VAL A 46 -5.68 8.47 -10.23
N ILE A 47 -6.89 8.96 -10.24
CA ILE A 47 -7.86 8.83 -9.14
C ILE A 47 -9.10 8.15 -9.72
N THR A 48 -9.43 6.97 -9.19
CA THR A 48 -10.66 6.25 -9.49
C THR A 48 -11.70 6.49 -8.40
N PRO A 49 -12.99 6.34 -8.68
CA PRO A 49 -14.05 6.49 -7.67
C PRO A 49 -13.85 5.53 -6.49
N SER A 50 -14.27 5.94 -5.29
CA SER A 50 -14.27 5.06 -4.11
C SER A 50 -15.34 3.98 -4.16
N ILE A 51 -16.32 4.12 -5.04
CA ILE A 51 -17.43 3.20 -5.29
C ILE A 51 -17.54 2.96 -6.79
N ASP A 52 -17.88 1.73 -7.18
CA ASP A 52 -18.09 1.34 -8.57
C ASP A 52 -19.17 0.25 -8.66
N PHE A 53 -19.56 -0.16 -9.86
CA PHE A 53 -20.46 -1.28 -10.04
C PHE A 53 -19.91 -2.54 -9.37
N LEU A 54 -20.78 -3.31 -8.71
CA LEU A 54 -20.40 -4.55 -8.01
C LEU A 54 -19.62 -5.50 -8.93
N ASP A 55 -20.05 -5.63 -10.19
CA ASP A 55 -19.45 -6.54 -11.17
C ASP A 55 -18.00 -6.21 -11.50
N VAL A 56 -17.59 -4.95 -11.35
CA VAL A 56 -16.18 -4.53 -11.51
C VAL A 56 -15.28 -5.27 -10.54
N PHE A 57 -15.72 -5.42 -9.29
CA PHE A 57 -14.90 -6.03 -8.22
C PHE A 57 -15.07 -7.55 -8.11
N LEU A 58 -16.17 -8.13 -8.62
CA LEU A 58 -16.34 -9.58 -8.69
C LEU A 58 -15.32 -10.28 -9.59
N MET A 59 -14.55 -9.51 -10.34
CA MET A 59 -13.47 -10.03 -11.19
C MET A 59 -12.22 -10.40 -10.41
N SER A 60 -11.96 -9.77 -9.28
CA SER A 60 -10.75 -9.92 -8.47
C SER A 60 -11.01 -10.38 -7.02
N SER A 61 -12.26 -10.32 -6.57
CA SER A 61 -12.63 -10.61 -5.19
C SER A 61 -13.85 -11.54 -5.12
N GLU A 62 -13.91 -12.36 -4.09
CA GLU A 62 -15.12 -13.12 -3.81
C GLU A 62 -16.26 -12.20 -3.35
N SER A 63 -17.48 -12.53 -3.74
CA SER A 63 -18.67 -11.73 -3.41
C SER A 63 -18.87 -11.51 -1.90
N ALA A 64 -18.41 -12.43 -1.06
CA ALA A 64 -18.48 -12.31 0.41
C ALA A 64 -17.51 -11.25 0.95
N GLU A 65 -16.41 -10.99 0.26
CA GLU A 65 -15.39 -10.03 0.66
C GLU A 65 -15.70 -8.58 0.24
N LEU A 66 -16.84 -8.34 -0.41
CA LEU A 66 -17.22 -7.02 -0.90
C LEU A 66 -18.21 -6.32 0.02
N PHE A 67 -17.99 -5.04 0.29
CA PHE A 67 -18.99 -4.15 0.90
C PHE A 67 -19.97 -3.69 -0.15
N LYS A 68 -21.16 -4.25 -0.16
CA LYS A 68 -22.21 -3.99 -1.15
C LYS A 68 -23.11 -2.83 -0.73
N VAL A 69 -23.45 -1.98 -1.69
CA VAL A 69 -24.34 -0.83 -1.50
C VAL A 69 -25.41 -0.85 -2.57
N ALA A 70 -26.66 -0.78 -2.18
CA ALA A 70 -27.77 -0.58 -3.13
C ALA A 70 -27.93 0.90 -3.42
N ASP A 71 -27.81 1.31 -4.68
CA ASP A 71 -28.19 2.65 -5.10
C ASP A 71 -29.71 2.73 -5.23
N THR A 72 -30.37 3.38 -4.29
CA THR A 72 -31.83 3.49 -4.26
C THR A 72 -32.41 4.37 -5.37
N SER A 73 -31.59 5.15 -6.05
CA SER A 73 -32.01 6.03 -7.14
C SER A 73 -32.02 5.33 -8.49
N THR A 74 -31.06 4.42 -8.73
CA THR A 74 -30.92 3.70 -10.01
C THR A 74 -31.35 2.23 -9.91
N GLY A 75 -31.38 1.65 -8.70
CA GLY A 75 -31.58 0.23 -8.47
C GLY A 75 -30.34 -0.63 -8.67
N GLU A 76 -29.20 -0.02 -8.99
CA GLU A 76 -27.93 -0.69 -9.25
C GLU A 76 -27.28 -1.20 -7.95
N MET A 77 -26.59 -2.33 -8.05
CA MET A 77 -25.74 -2.83 -6.98
C MET A 77 -24.31 -2.32 -7.18
N LEU A 78 -23.85 -1.58 -6.21
CA LEU A 78 -22.51 -0.99 -6.15
C LEU A 78 -21.68 -1.69 -5.09
N SER A 79 -20.36 -1.46 -5.11
CA SER A 79 -19.46 -1.85 -4.03
C SER A 79 -18.44 -0.74 -3.75
N PHE A 80 -18.01 -0.66 -2.50
CA PHE A 80 -16.79 0.07 -2.20
C PHE A 80 -15.60 -0.63 -2.85
N ARG A 81 -14.61 0.15 -3.25
CA ARG A 81 -13.38 -0.35 -3.85
C ARG A 81 -12.68 -1.35 -2.93
N SER A 82 -12.57 -2.60 -3.36
CA SER A 82 -11.82 -3.66 -2.69
C SER A 82 -10.41 -3.83 -3.24
N ASP A 83 -10.19 -3.31 -4.47
CA ASP A 83 -8.94 -3.35 -5.22
C ASP A 83 -8.95 -2.24 -6.29
N PHE A 84 -7.77 -1.68 -6.59
CA PHE A 84 -7.63 -0.67 -7.65
C PHE A 84 -7.57 -1.27 -9.05
N THR A 85 -6.96 -2.43 -9.20
CA THR A 85 -6.65 -3.02 -10.50
C THR A 85 -7.88 -3.22 -11.40
N PRO A 86 -9.06 -3.71 -10.91
CA PRO A 86 -10.26 -3.78 -11.74
C PRO A 86 -10.73 -2.43 -12.26
N GLN A 87 -10.62 -1.38 -11.44
CA GLN A 87 -10.98 -0.03 -11.86
C GLN A 87 -9.99 0.55 -12.89
N ILE A 88 -8.70 0.21 -12.78
CA ILE A 88 -7.70 0.56 -13.80
C ILE A 88 -8.00 -0.19 -15.11
N GLY A 89 -8.42 -1.46 -15.04
CA GLY A 89 -8.87 -2.22 -16.21
C GLY A 89 -10.04 -1.53 -16.92
N ARG A 90 -11.07 -1.13 -16.16
CA ARG A 90 -12.21 -0.37 -16.68
C ARG A 90 -11.80 0.98 -17.28
N LEU A 91 -10.94 1.74 -16.58
CA LEU A 91 -10.41 3.01 -17.07
C LEU A 91 -9.62 2.83 -18.36
N SER A 92 -8.75 1.82 -18.43
CA SER A 92 -7.93 1.51 -19.61
C SER A 92 -8.78 1.19 -20.82
N SER A 93 -9.85 0.43 -20.65
CA SER A 93 -10.81 0.15 -21.73
C SER A 93 -11.52 1.43 -22.20
N ALA A 94 -11.90 2.32 -21.30
CA ALA A 94 -12.52 3.60 -21.65
C ALA A 94 -11.57 4.55 -22.40
N LEU A 95 -10.26 4.47 -22.15
CA LEU A 95 -9.24 5.34 -22.76
C LEU A 95 -8.72 4.84 -24.12
N LYS A 96 -9.04 3.62 -24.52
CA LYS A 96 -8.51 2.94 -25.71
C LYS A 96 -8.51 3.77 -26.99
N ASN A 97 -9.57 4.54 -27.22
CA ASN A 97 -9.71 5.37 -28.42
C ASN A 97 -9.12 6.79 -28.26
N SER A 98 -8.64 7.15 -27.08
CA SER A 98 -8.19 8.51 -26.74
C SER A 98 -6.69 8.59 -26.46
N ILE A 99 -6.06 7.51 -26.01
CA ILE A 99 -4.65 7.48 -25.61
C ILE A 99 -4.00 6.22 -26.21
N VAL A 100 -2.75 6.37 -26.64
CA VAL A 100 -1.95 5.25 -27.19
C VAL A 100 -1.27 4.48 -26.05
N LEU A 101 -1.24 3.14 -26.16
CA LEU A 101 -0.50 2.25 -25.24
C LEU A 101 1.02 2.48 -25.31
N PRO A 102 1.77 2.20 -24.26
CA PRO A 102 1.33 1.64 -22.99
C PRO A 102 0.75 2.67 -22.03
N TYR A 103 -0.20 2.25 -21.17
CA TYR A 103 -0.63 3.08 -20.05
C TYR A 103 0.20 2.72 -18.82
N LYS A 104 0.79 3.71 -18.19
CA LYS A 104 1.54 3.61 -16.94
C LYS A 104 0.81 4.43 -15.87
N PHE A 105 -0.01 3.77 -15.07
CA PHE A 105 -0.82 4.42 -14.05
C PHE A 105 -0.29 4.11 -12.65
N SER A 106 -0.37 5.08 -11.76
CA SER A 106 -0.16 4.89 -10.32
C SER A 106 -1.37 5.43 -9.56
N TYR A 107 -1.54 4.97 -8.34
CA TYR A 107 -2.64 5.36 -7.48
C TYR A 107 -2.24 5.36 -6.00
N SER A 108 -3.05 6.03 -5.16
CA SER A 108 -2.95 5.97 -3.70
C SER A 108 -4.33 6.16 -3.10
N GLY A 109 -4.68 5.35 -2.11
CA GLY A 109 -5.92 5.48 -1.36
C GLY A 109 -6.31 4.19 -0.62
N PRO A 110 -7.42 4.22 0.11
CA PRO A 110 -7.92 3.06 0.83
C PRO A 110 -8.64 2.08 -0.09
N VAL A 111 -8.54 0.80 0.26
CA VAL A 111 -9.41 -0.27 -0.22
C VAL A 111 -10.18 -0.85 0.97
N LEU A 112 -11.42 -1.29 0.73
CA LEU A 112 -12.29 -1.82 1.77
C LEU A 112 -12.64 -3.27 1.46
N ARG A 113 -12.35 -4.18 2.41
CA ARG A 113 -12.65 -5.60 2.29
C ARG A 113 -13.51 -6.07 3.45
N ASN A 114 -14.59 -6.76 3.14
CA ASN A 114 -15.54 -7.25 4.14
C ASN A 114 -15.04 -8.55 4.81
N PHE A 115 -13.83 -8.51 5.36
CA PHE A 115 -13.28 -9.61 6.13
C PHE A 115 -14.05 -9.80 7.46
N ASP A 116 -14.04 -11.02 7.97
CA ASP A 116 -14.53 -11.29 9.30
C ASP A 116 -13.63 -10.57 10.33
N PRO A 117 -14.18 -9.61 11.10
CA PRO A 117 -13.38 -8.83 12.04
C PRO A 117 -12.84 -9.68 13.20
N VAL A 118 -13.42 -10.84 13.50
CA VAL A 118 -12.91 -11.76 14.54
C VAL A 118 -11.52 -12.31 14.20
N LEU A 119 -11.18 -12.36 12.91
CA LEU A 119 -9.86 -12.82 12.46
C LEU A 119 -8.74 -11.76 12.62
N GLY A 120 -9.04 -10.58 13.15
CA GLY A 120 -8.07 -9.51 13.36
C GLY A 120 -7.54 -8.86 12.07
N LYS A 121 -8.09 -9.21 10.90
CA LYS A 121 -7.73 -8.59 9.63
C LYS A 121 -8.33 -7.19 9.51
N PRO A 122 -7.56 -6.18 9.06
CA PRO A 122 -8.11 -4.87 8.78
C PRO A 122 -9.12 -4.95 7.63
N ARG A 123 -10.20 -4.16 7.72
CA ARG A 123 -11.23 -4.05 6.68
C ARG A 123 -11.00 -2.85 5.78
N GLU A 124 -10.21 -1.89 6.23
CA GLU A 124 -9.73 -0.75 5.47
C GLU A 124 -8.20 -0.80 5.43
N ILE A 125 -7.62 -0.75 4.24
CA ILE A 125 -6.18 -0.89 3.99
C ILE A 125 -5.75 0.24 3.07
N TRP A 126 -4.76 1.02 3.48
CA TRP A 126 -4.19 2.07 2.64
C TRP A 126 -3.15 1.49 1.69
N GLN A 127 -3.31 1.77 0.41
CA GLN A 127 -2.45 1.26 -0.64
C GLN A 127 -1.87 2.37 -1.53
N VAL A 128 -0.67 2.12 -2.02
CA VAL A 128 -0.07 2.81 -3.17
C VAL A 128 0.32 1.75 -4.18
N GLY A 129 -0.01 1.94 -5.45
CA GLY A 129 0.31 0.93 -6.47
C GLY A 129 0.56 1.53 -7.84
N ALA A 130 1.00 0.65 -8.72
CA ALA A 130 1.30 0.97 -10.12
C ALA A 130 0.80 -0.15 -11.05
N GLU A 131 0.27 0.25 -12.20
CA GLU A 131 -0.28 -0.64 -13.21
C GLU A 131 0.27 -0.29 -14.58
N LEU A 132 0.78 -1.30 -15.28
CA LEU A 132 1.30 -1.24 -16.64
C LEU A 132 0.36 -2.00 -17.58
N VAL A 133 -0.26 -1.28 -18.50
CA VAL A 133 -1.22 -1.82 -19.44
C VAL A 133 -0.66 -1.75 -20.86
N GLY A 134 -0.72 -2.85 -21.59
CA GLY A 134 -0.27 -3.00 -22.97
C GLY A 134 0.83 -4.01 -23.17
N PRO A 135 2.02 -3.86 -22.58
CA PRO A 135 3.14 -4.77 -22.80
C PRO A 135 2.92 -6.18 -22.20
N GLU A 136 3.29 -7.19 -22.97
CA GLU A 136 3.25 -8.59 -22.57
C GLU A 136 4.66 -9.21 -22.62
N SER A 137 5.64 -8.53 -22.04
CA SER A 137 7.01 -9.01 -22.06
C SER A 137 7.53 -9.29 -20.64
N PRO A 138 8.46 -10.25 -20.46
CA PRO A 138 9.11 -10.48 -19.18
C PRO A 138 9.82 -9.24 -18.62
N GLU A 139 10.32 -8.37 -19.49
CA GLU A 139 10.97 -7.12 -19.12
C GLU A 139 9.97 -6.15 -18.45
N SER A 140 8.70 -6.18 -18.88
CA SER A 140 7.64 -5.36 -18.28
C SER A 140 7.24 -5.86 -16.88
N ASP A 141 7.27 -7.17 -16.65
CA ASP A 141 7.09 -7.75 -15.31
C ASP A 141 8.25 -7.38 -14.40
N ALA A 142 9.49 -7.51 -14.93
CA ALA A 142 10.69 -7.15 -14.19
C ALA A 142 10.76 -5.67 -13.84
N GLU A 143 10.26 -4.75 -14.69
CA GLU A 143 10.17 -3.31 -14.41
C GLU A 143 9.41 -3.05 -13.12
N LEU A 144 8.25 -3.69 -12.93
CA LEU A 144 7.42 -3.53 -11.73
C LEU A 144 8.13 -4.04 -10.47
N ILE A 145 8.80 -5.20 -10.56
CA ILE A 145 9.57 -5.77 -9.46
C ILE A 145 10.74 -4.84 -9.08
N ILE A 146 11.51 -4.37 -10.07
CA ILE A 146 12.62 -3.45 -9.87
C ILE A 146 12.12 -2.15 -9.23
N MET A 147 11.03 -1.59 -9.72
CA MET A 147 10.42 -0.37 -9.16
C MET A 147 9.99 -0.57 -7.70
N GLY A 148 9.42 -1.72 -7.35
CA GLY A 148 9.12 -2.08 -5.96
C GLY A 148 10.37 -2.14 -5.09
N ILE A 149 11.44 -2.81 -5.55
CA ILE A 149 12.73 -2.90 -4.84
C ILE A 149 13.35 -1.50 -4.65
N GLU A 150 13.44 -0.69 -5.70
CA GLU A 150 14.03 0.66 -5.63
C GLU A 150 13.21 1.58 -4.71
N SER A 151 11.90 1.39 -4.66
CA SER A 151 11.01 2.10 -3.73
C SER A 151 11.34 1.80 -2.27
N LEU A 152 11.52 0.53 -1.91
CA LEU A 152 11.92 0.15 -0.55
C LEU A 152 13.32 0.66 -0.19
N LYS A 153 14.27 0.61 -1.13
CA LYS A 153 15.62 1.17 -0.95
C LYS A 153 15.57 2.69 -0.71
N ARG A 154 14.73 3.41 -1.44
CA ARG A 154 14.54 4.86 -1.25
C ARG A 154 13.99 5.19 0.14
N LEU A 155 13.16 4.30 0.70
CA LEU A 155 12.67 4.37 2.07
C LEU A 155 13.69 3.85 3.11
N ASN A 156 14.94 3.57 2.67
CA ASN A 156 16.03 3.03 3.50
C ASN A 156 15.73 1.68 4.17
N ILE A 157 14.81 0.92 3.59
CA ILE A 157 14.54 -0.47 4.03
C ILE A 157 15.60 -1.37 3.40
N LYS A 158 16.32 -2.14 4.23
CA LYS A 158 17.49 -2.91 3.79
C LYS A 158 17.24 -4.42 3.75
N ASP A 159 16.47 -4.91 4.72
CA ASP A 159 16.26 -6.34 4.92
C ASP A 159 14.88 -6.73 4.39
N PHE A 160 14.82 -7.22 3.17
CA PHE A 160 13.62 -7.74 2.53
C PHE A 160 13.98 -8.71 1.40
N SER A 161 13.04 -9.55 1.02
CA SER A 161 13.11 -10.43 -0.13
C SER A 161 11.85 -10.29 -0.97
N VAL A 162 12.00 -10.38 -2.28
CA VAL A 162 10.89 -10.47 -3.23
C VAL A 162 10.85 -11.88 -3.78
N ASP A 163 9.83 -12.63 -3.42
CA ASP A 163 9.58 -13.97 -3.92
C ASP A 163 8.90 -13.84 -5.29
N ILE A 164 9.45 -14.50 -6.30
CA ILE A 164 9.00 -14.42 -7.69
C ILE A 164 8.61 -15.80 -8.18
N GLY A 165 7.38 -15.94 -8.65
CA GLY A 165 6.85 -17.15 -9.24
C GLY A 165 6.25 -16.93 -10.63
N ASN A 166 5.67 -18.00 -11.18
CA ASN A 166 4.86 -17.93 -12.39
C ASN A 166 3.73 -18.95 -12.30
N VAL A 167 2.49 -18.48 -12.27
CA VAL A 167 1.31 -19.36 -12.08
C VAL A 167 1.10 -20.34 -13.24
N GLU A 168 1.58 -20.02 -14.43
CA GLU A 168 1.48 -20.91 -15.59
C GLU A 168 2.37 -22.16 -15.45
N PHE A 169 3.43 -22.11 -14.63
CA PHE A 169 4.21 -23.29 -14.32
C PHE A 169 3.35 -24.34 -13.60
N PHE A 170 2.68 -23.94 -12.52
CA PHE A 170 1.75 -24.82 -11.80
C PHE A 170 0.62 -25.31 -12.73
N ARG A 171 -0.03 -24.40 -13.46
CA ARG A 171 -1.11 -24.77 -14.40
C ARG A 171 -0.64 -25.77 -15.43
N GLY A 172 0.58 -25.61 -15.94
CA GLY A 172 1.19 -26.57 -16.88
C GLY A 172 1.36 -27.96 -16.26
N ILE A 173 1.88 -28.01 -15.03
CA ILE A 173 2.07 -29.29 -14.31
C ILE A 173 0.74 -30.04 -14.10
N VAL A 174 -0.35 -29.31 -13.75
CA VAL A 174 -1.65 -29.93 -13.47
C VAL A 174 -2.63 -29.91 -14.64
N SER A 175 -2.18 -29.56 -15.86
CA SER A 175 -3.06 -29.23 -17.00
C SER A 175 -4.02 -30.37 -17.40
N ASP A 176 -3.59 -31.59 -17.34
CA ASP A 176 -4.30 -32.84 -17.71
C ASP A 176 -5.03 -33.51 -16.54
N ILE A 177 -5.01 -32.90 -15.34
CA ILE A 177 -5.73 -33.39 -14.16
C ILE A 177 -7.17 -32.90 -14.20
N GLU A 178 -8.12 -33.71 -13.77
CA GLU A 178 -9.53 -33.32 -13.65
C GLU A 178 -9.75 -32.17 -12.66
N THR A 179 -10.66 -31.27 -12.98
CA THR A 179 -10.93 -30.06 -12.20
C THR A 179 -11.13 -30.27 -10.69
N PRO A 180 -11.90 -31.29 -10.22
CA PRO A 180 -12.06 -31.52 -8.78
C PRO A 180 -10.73 -31.84 -8.08
N TYR A 181 -9.84 -32.59 -8.73
CA TYR A 181 -8.54 -32.96 -8.18
C TYR A 181 -7.58 -31.77 -8.21
N LYS A 182 -7.60 -30.95 -9.29
CA LYS A 182 -6.82 -29.70 -9.35
C LYS A 182 -7.12 -28.80 -8.15
N LYS A 183 -8.40 -28.51 -7.90
CA LYS A 183 -8.82 -27.65 -6.78
C LYS A 183 -8.29 -28.17 -5.44
N LYS A 184 -8.35 -29.48 -5.24
CA LYS A 184 -7.88 -30.09 -4.00
C LYS A 184 -6.36 -30.03 -3.85
N ILE A 185 -5.61 -30.21 -4.96
CA ILE A 185 -4.16 -30.00 -5.00
C ILE A 185 -3.84 -28.54 -4.67
N GLU A 186 -4.53 -27.56 -5.29
CA GLU A 186 -4.41 -26.14 -4.99
C GLU A 186 -4.62 -25.85 -3.50
N GLU A 187 -5.69 -26.40 -2.89
CA GLU A 187 -5.97 -26.22 -1.46
C GLU A 187 -4.83 -26.70 -0.56
N PHE A 188 -4.25 -27.89 -0.83
CA PHE A 188 -3.13 -28.41 -0.06
C PHE A 188 -1.88 -27.56 -0.20
N ILE A 189 -1.55 -27.12 -1.42
CA ILE A 189 -0.39 -26.26 -1.66
C ILE A 189 -0.56 -24.90 -0.98
N LEU A 190 -1.73 -24.27 -1.09
CA LEU A 190 -2.04 -22.99 -0.44
C LEU A 190 -1.96 -23.07 1.10
N ARG A 191 -2.35 -24.21 1.68
CA ARG A 191 -2.25 -24.46 3.13
C ARG A 191 -0.86 -24.91 3.56
N LYS A 192 0.05 -25.14 2.60
CA LYS A 192 1.37 -25.75 2.84
C LYS A 192 1.29 -27.12 3.54
N ASP A 193 0.20 -27.86 3.28
CA ASP A 193 -0.06 -29.19 3.84
C ASP A 193 0.53 -30.27 2.93
N SER A 194 1.83 -30.47 3.05
CA SER A 194 2.57 -31.45 2.24
C SER A 194 2.18 -32.90 2.57
N SER A 195 1.79 -33.21 3.79
CA SER A 195 1.35 -34.56 4.18
C SER A 195 -0.01 -34.88 3.56
N GLY A 196 -0.98 -33.99 3.70
CA GLY A 196 -2.29 -34.12 3.08
C GLY A 196 -2.22 -34.19 1.56
N LEU A 197 -1.32 -33.42 0.94
CA LEU A 197 -1.05 -33.48 -0.50
C LEU A 197 -0.53 -34.85 -0.91
N HIS A 198 0.44 -35.41 -0.19
CA HIS A 198 1.00 -36.73 -0.47
C HIS A 198 -0.07 -37.83 -0.38
N ASP A 199 -0.81 -37.90 0.72
CA ASP A 199 -1.86 -38.87 0.96
C ASP A 199 -2.96 -38.78 -0.11
N PHE A 200 -3.33 -37.56 -0.50
CA PHE A 200 -4.29 -37.33 -1.57
C PHE A 200 -3.77 -37.86 -2.92
N LEU A 201 -2.53 -37.54 -3.28
CA LEU A 201 -1.93 -38.01 -4.55
C LEU A 201 -1.81 -39.52 -4.60
N GLU A 202 -1.56 -40.20 -3.48
CA GLU A 202 -1.58 -41.67 -3.43
C GLU A 202 -2.98 -42.25 -3.60
N SER A 203 -4.02 -41.53 -3.20
CA SER A 203 -5.44 -41.95 -3.34
C SER A 203 -5.99 -41.87 -4.76
N ILE A 204 -5.32 -41.13 -5.66
CA ILE A 204 -5.80 -40.93 -7.04
C ILE A 204 -4.87 -41.60 -8.07
N SER A 205 -5.44 -41.97 -9.23
CA SER A 205 -4.73 -42.61 -10.30
C SER A 205 -4.01 -41.58 -11.17
N LEU A 206 -2.71 -41.34 -10.87
CA LEU A 206 -1.82 -40.54 -11.70
C LEU A 206 -0.50 -41.25 -11.96
N PRO A 207 0.20 -40.97 -13.09
CA PRO A 207 1.55 -41.46 -13.32
C PRO A 207 2.50 -41.08 -12.19
N SER A 208 3.40 -42.00 -11.80
CA SER A 208 4.33 -41.77 -10.66
C SER A 208 5.16 -40.49 -10.80
N GLY A 209 5.72 -40.23 -11.98
CA GLY A 209 6.49 -38.99 -12.21
C GLY A 209 5.66 -37.71 -12.10
N LYS A 210 4.34 -37.79 -12.31
CA LYS A 210 3.44 -36.64 -12.10
C LYS A 210 3.13 -36.44 -10.63
N LYS A 211 2.90 -37.50 -9.89
CA LYS A 211 2.74 -37.43 -8.42
C LYS A 211 3.98 -36.79 -7.78
N GLU A 212 5.17 -37.25 -8.19
CA GLU A 212 6.44 -36.73 -7.73
C GLU A 212 6.58 -35.22 -8.04
N ALA A 213 6.31 -34.81 -9.29
CA ALA A 213 6.37 -33.41 -9.70
C ALA A 213 5.43 -32.52 -8.86
N ILE A 214 4.19 -32.96 -8.61
CA ILE A 214 3.22 -32.20 -7.82
C ILE A 214 3.63 -32.13 -6.34
N SER A 215 4.13 -33.27 -5.78
CA SER A 215 4.60 -33.29 -4.38
C SER A 215 5.81 -32.40 -4.15
N GLU A 216 6.64 -32.16 -5.17
CA GLU A 216 7.82 -31.32 -5.09
C GLU A 216 7.51 -29.79 -5.22
N LEU A 217 6.35 -29.42 -5.80
CA LEU A 217 5.99 -28.00 -6.04
C LEU A 217 6.12 -27.10 -4.80
N PRO A 218 5.62 -27.48 -3.59
CA PRO A 218 5.76 -26.65 -2.40
C PRO A 218 7.20 -26.41 -1.96
N PHE A 219 8.15 -27.18 -2.48
CA PHE A 219 9.58 -27.14 -2.12
C PHE A 219 10.47 -26.54 -3.21
N ILE A 220 9.89 -26.05 -4.32
CA ILE A 220 10.62 -25.33 -5.37
C ILE A 220 10.74 -23.87 -4.99
N PHE A 221 11.51 -23.64 -3.95
CA PHE A 221 11.78 -22.33 -3.36
C PHE A 221 13.28 -22.15 -3.11
N GLY A 222 13.81 -20.95 -3.36
CA GLY A 222 15.21 -20.61 -3.08
C GLY A 222 15.85 -19.72 -4.13
N GLU A 223 17.17 -19.79 -4.23
CA GLU A 223 17.94 -19.02 -5.19
C GLU A 223 17.69 -19.51 -6.63
N LYS A 224 18.22 -18.77 -7.62
CA LYS A 224 18.10 -19.09 -9.06
C LYS A 224 18.38 -20.57 -9.42
N SER A 225 19.17 -21.27 -8.62
CA SER A 225 19.49 -22.69 -8.82
C SER A 225 18.26 -23.61 -8.84
N VAL A 226 17.15 -23.22 -8.16
CA VAL A 226 15.92 -23.99 -8.13
C VAL A 226 15.23 -24.08 -9.49
N ILE A 227 15.46 -23.10 -10.38
CA ILE A 227 14.93 -23.14 -11.76
C ILE A 227 15.43 -24.38 -12.50
N LYS A 228 16.69 -24.82 -12.28
CA LYS A 228 17.20 -26.04 -12.88
C LYS A 228 16.47 -27.31 -12.41
N LYS A 229 15.98 -27.30 -11.15
CA LYS A 229 15.14 -28.37 -10.62
C LYS A 229 13.76 -28.33 -11.28
N ALA A 230 13.18 -27.14 -11.41
CA ALA A 230 11.88 -26.93 -12.05
C ALA A 230 11.88 -27.37 -13.53
N TRP A 231 12.97 -27.17 -14.27
CA TRP A 231 13.11 -27.64 -15.65
C TRP A 231 12.95 -29.16 -15.80
N LYS A 232 13.36 -29.95 -14.81
CA LYS A 232 13.17 -31.43 -14.83
C LYS A 232 11.71 -31.81 -14.62
N MET A 233 10.91 -30.92 -14.04
CA MET A 233 9.48 -31.12 -13.76
C MET A 233 8.60 -30.62 -14.91
N ALA A 234 9.11 -29.74 -15.76
CA ALA A 234 8.39 -29.16 -16.88
C ALA A 234 7.97 -30.24 -17.88
N CYS A 235 6.67 -30.50 -18.00
CA CYS A 235 6.15 -31.66 -18.76
C CYS A 235 5.46 -31.27 -20.07
N ASN A 236 5.24 -29.99 -20.33
CA ASN A 236 4.57 -29.47 -21.53
C ASN A 236 5.05 -28.05 -21.87
N GLU A 237 4.61 -27.56 -23.03
CA GLU A 237 4.99 -26.22 -23.51
C GLU A 237 4.59 -25.11 -22.55
N ALA A 238 3.43 -25.20 -21.88
CA ALA A 238 2.98 -24.17 -20.93
C ALA A 238 3.96 -24.06 -19.74
N SER A 239 4.35 -25.20 -19.13
CA SER A 239 5.31 -25.19 -18.03
C SER A 239 6.71 -24.76 -18.45
N LYS A 240 7.16 -25.11 -19.69
CA LYS A 240 8.44 -24.65 -20.22
C LYS A 240 8.45 -23.15 -20.49
N ASN A 241 7.44 -22.63 -21.17
CA ASN A 241 7.29 -21.20 -21.48
C ASN A 241 7.24 -20.36 -20.19
N ALA A 242 6.59 -20.87 -19.12
CA ALA A 242 6.59 -20.22 -17.82
C ALA A 242 8.00 -20.10 -17.22
N LEU A 243 8.83 -21.14 -17.35
CA LEU A 243 10.22 -21.10 -16.88
C LEU A 243 11.11 -20.20 -17.73
N GLU A 244 10.95 -20.21 -19.06
CA GLU A 244 11.67 -19.30 -19.97
C GLU A 244 11.32 -17.84 -19.65
N ASN A 245 10.03 -17.54 -19.42
CA ASN A 245 9.59 -16.22 -19.00
C ASN A 245 10.27 -15.81 -17.68
N LEU A 246 10.23 -16.70 -16.67
CA LEU A 246 10.82 -16.43 -15.36
C LEU A 246 12.36 -16.20 -15.46
N GLU A 247 13.07 -17.00 -16.27
CA GLU A 247 14.51 -16.81 -16.48
C GLU A 247 14.82 -15.43 -17.11
N ARG A 248 13.99 -14.97 -18.04
CA ARG A 248 14.12 -13.64 -18.65
C ARG A 248 13.86 -12.53 -17.62
N VAL A 249 12.78 -12.65 -16.81
CA VAL A 249 12.50 -11.71 -15.70
C VAL A 249 13.72 -11.61 -14.77
N VAL A 250 14.23 -12.74 -14.29
CA VAL A 250 15.40 -12.79 -13.40
C VAL A 250 16.66 -12.21 -14.07
N SER A 251 16.86 -12.50 -15.35
CA SER A 251 18.00 -11.95 -16.12
C SER A 251 17.93 -10.43 -16.24
N TYR A 252 16.74 -9.87 -16.45
CA TYR A 252 16.55 -8.44 -16.53
C TYR A 252 16.78 -7.76 -15.18
N ILE A 253 16.24 -8.33 -14.07
CA ILE A 253 16.51 -7.84 -12.71
C ILE A 253 18.03 -7.85 -12.40
N LYS A 254 18.74 -8.90 -12.83
CA LYS A 254 20.19 -9.00 -12.67
C LYS A 254 20.94 -7.88 -13.41
N SER A 255 20.46 -7.41 -14.56
CA SER A 255 21.08 -6.27 -15.25
C SER A 255 21.08 -4.99 -14.44
N TYR A 256 20.16 -4.86 -13.48
CA TYR A 256 20.09 -3.79 -12.48
C TYR A 256 20.89 -4.08 -11.20
N LYS A 257 21.54 -5.25 -11.10
CA LYS A 257 22.32 -5.71 -9.91
C LYS A 257 21.44 -5.84 -8.67
N LEU A 258 20.21 -6.30 -8.84
CA LEU A 258 19.20 -6.45 -7.77
C LEU A 258 18.92 -7.90 -7.43
N GLU A 259 19.64 -8.87 -7.99
CA GLU A 259 19.44 -10.31 -7.80
C GLU A 259 19.51 -10.77 -6.35
N LYS A 260 20.21 -10.04 -5.49
CA LYS A 260 20.32 -10.34 -4.06
C LYS A 260 19.02 -10.11 -3.27
N TYR A 261 18.07 -9.39 -3.85
CA TYR A 261 16.78 -9.10 -3.23
C TYR A 261 15.67 -10.05 -3.67
N ILE A 262 15.96 -11.00 -4.57
CA ILE A 262 14.94 -11.89 -5.10
C ILE A 262 15.16 -13.35 -4.70
N THR A 263 14.05 -14.03 -4.48
CA THR A 263 13.94 -15.47 -4.27
C THR A 263 12.96 -16.04 -5.30
N ILE A 264 13.19 -17.25 -5.77
CA ILE A 264 12.26 -17.92 -6.67
C ILE A 264 11.31 -18.77 -5.82
N ASP A 265 10.00 -18.64 -6.03
CA ASP A 265 8.99 -19.50 -5.43
C ASP A 265 7.98 -19.97 -6.49
N LEU A 266 8.14 -21.20 -6.95
CA LEU A 266 7.24 -21.83 -7.92
C LEU A 266 6.09 -22.61 -7.24
N GLY A 267 6.11 -22.70 -5.92
CA GLY A 267 5.00 -23.17 -5.10
C GLY A 267 4.02 -22.06 -4.71
N GLU A 268 4.34 -20.81 -5.03
CA GLU A 268 3.39 -19.71 -4.81
C GLU A 268 2.33 -19.72 -5.92
N ILE A 269 1.09 -19.97 -5.51
CA ILE A 269 -0.06 -20.12 -6.42
C ILE A 269 -1.25 -19.27 -5.98
N ARG A 270 -1.07 -18.34 -5.05
CA ARG A 270 -2.15 -17.41 -4.65
C ARG A 270 -2.64 -16.62 -5.86
N GLY A 271 -3.92 -16.32 -5.88
CA GLY A 271 -4.52 -15.57 -6.97
C GLY A 271 -4.57 -16.28 -8.32
N LEU A 272 -4.51 -17.61 -8.36
CA LEU A 272 -4.62 -18.41 -9.60
C LEU A 272 -5.80 -18.00 -10.51
N ASN A 273 -6.93 -17.60 -9.95
CA ASN A 273 -8.09 -17.17 -10.73
C ASN A 273 -7.92 -15.80 -11.37
N TYR A 274 -6.93 -15.03 -10.93
CA TYR A 274 -6.71 -13.64 -11.31
C TYR A 274 -5.45 -13.46 -12.16
N TYR A 275 -4.29 -14.00 -11.70
CA TYR A 275 -3.01 -13.87 -12.39
C TYR A 275 -2.87 -14.84 -13.58
N THR A 276 -2.09 -14.42 -14.58
CA THR A 276 -1.89 -15.15 -15.86
C THR A 276 -0.42 -15.27 -16.26
N GLY A 277 0.50 -15.16 -15.33
CA GLY A 277 1.94 -15.20 -15.62
C GLY A 277 2.78 -15.02 -14.39
N THR A 278 3.75 -14.12 -14.47
CA THR A 278 4.62 -13.75 -13.33
C THR A 278 3.79 -13.23 -12.17
N ILE A 279 4.10 -13.71 -10.97
CA ILE A 279 3.61 -13.17 -9.69
C ILE A 279 4.80 -12.86 -8.80
N PHE A 280 4.63 -11.92 -7.89
CA PHE A 280 5.68 -11.57 -6.94
C PHE A 280 5.11 -10.97 -5.65
N GLU A 281 5.77 -11.25 -4.54
CA GLU A 281 5.42 -10.76 -3.21
C GLU A 281 6.68 -10.40 -2.44
N CYS A 282 6.63 -9.27 -1.72
CA CYS A 282 7.74 -8.82 -0.91
C CYS A 282 7.48 -9.04 0.57
N PHE A 283 8.43 -9.65 1.22
CA PHE A 283 8.41 -9.90 2.66
C PHE A 283 9.64 -9.30 3.34
N ALA A 284 9.48 -8.99 4.61
CA ALA A 284 10.58 -8.58 5.47
C ALA A 284 10.60 -9.41 6.77
N PRO A 285 11.75 -9.54 7.43
CA PRO A 285 11.86 -10.25 8.69
C PRO A 285 10.89 -9.69 9.74
N ASN A 286 10.26 -10.57 10.52
CA ASN A 286 9.31 -10.21 11.58
C ASN A 286 8.00 -9.52 11.11
N VAL A 287 7.72 -9.51 9.81
CA VAL A 287 6.45 -9.06 9.23
C VAL A 287 5.70 -10.27 8.75
N GLY A 288 4.52 -10.52 9.31
CA GLY A 288 3.71 -11.69 8.98
C GLY A 288 2.87 -11.57 7.69
N TYR A 289 3.04 -10.47 6.95
CA TYR A 289 2.27 -10.16 5.75
C TYR A 289 3.18 -9.54 4.67
N GLU A 290 2.75 -9.62 3.41
CA GLU A 290 3.44 -8.99 2.30
C GLU A 290 3.45 -7.44 2.44
N ILE A 291 4.60 -6.82 2.20
CA ILE A 291 4.77 -5.37 2.13
C ILE A 291 4.20 -4.84 0.82
N PHE A 292 4.52 -5.53 -0.27
CA PHE A 292 3.89 -5.33 -1.57
C PHE A 292 3.75 -6.64 -2.31
N GLY A 293 2.76 -6.71 -3.19
CA GLY A 293 2.56 -7.87 -4.03
C GLY A 293 1.88 -7.48 -5.33
N GLY A 294 2.06 -8.33 -6.35
CA GLY A 294 1.52 -8.09 -7.67
C GLY A 294 1.79 -9.20 -8.65
N GLY A 295 1.52 -8.92 -9.92
CA GLY A 295 1.75 -9.86 -11.00
C GLY A 295 1.01 -9.48 -12.29
N ARG A 296 1.01 -10.41 -13.25
CA ARG A 296 0.40 -10.28 -14.57
C ARG A 296 -1.03 -10.80 -14.60
N TYR A 297 -1.96 -10.01 -15.18
CA TYR A 297 -3.40 -10.29 -15.22
C TYR A 297 -4.01 -10.02 -16.61
N ASN A 298 -3.52 -10.67 -17.65
CA ASN A 298 -3.90 -10.41 -19.05
C ASN A 298 -5.39 -10.62 -19.36
N ASN A 299 -6.13 -11.40 -18.54
CA ASN A 299 -7.54 -11.69 -18.78
C ASN A 299 -8.51 -10.66 -18.16
N LEU A 300 -8.01 -9.71 -17.38
CA LEU A 300 -8.87 -8.78 -16.63
C LEU A 300 -9.46 -7.71 -17.55
N ILE A 301 -8.61 -7.05 -18.33
CA ILE A 301 -8.99 -5.87 -19.12
C ILE A 301 -9.99 -6.26 -20.21
N GLY A 302 -9.83 -7.45 -20.79
CA GLY A 302 -10.74 -7.99 -21.80
C GLY A 302 -12.21 -8.13 -21.35
N ARG A 303 -12.44 -8.17 -20.05
CA ARG A 303 -13.82 -8.20 -19.51
C ARG A 303 -14.55 -6.86 -19.64
N PHE A 304 -13.83 -5.78 -19.88
CA PHE A 304 -14.37 -4.44 -20.11
C PHE A 304 -14.42 -4.08 -21.61
N GLY A 305 -13.97 -4.96 -22.49
CA GLY A 305 -13.92 -4.71 -23.94
C GLY A 305 -12.89 -5.59 -24.62
N GLU A 306 -11.93 -4.98 -25.34
CA GLU A 306 -10.88 -5.74 -26.00
C GLU A 306 -9.79 -6.22 -25.03
N ASN A 307 -9.28 -7.40 -25.33
CA ASN A 307 -8.17 -7.97 -24.59
C ASN A 307 -6.93 -7.07 -24.66
N CYS A 308 -6.33 -6.84 -23.52
CA CYS A 308 -5.09 -6.11 -23.39
C CYS A 308 -4.30 -6.70 -22.21
N ALA A 309 -3.00 -6.87 -22.39
CA ALA A 309 -2.14 -7.32 -21.32
C ALA A 309 -2.07 -6.29 -20.19
N GLY A 310 -1.99 -6.78 -18.97
CA GLY A 310 -1.83 -5.94 -17.78
C GLY A 310 -0.97 -6.61 -16.74
N ALA A 311 -0.18 -5.81 -16.04
CA ALA A 311 0.58 -6.21 -14.87
C ALA A 311 0.67 -5.03 -13.90
N GLY A 312 0.73 -5.31 -12.60
CA GLY A 312 0.81 -4.25 -11.61
C GLY A 312 1.13 -4.78 -10.22
N PHE A 313 1.29 -3.88 -9.27
CA PHE A 313 1.47 -4.21 -7.87
C PHE A 313 0.91 -3.15 -6.94
N ALA A 314 0.62 -3.54 -5.71
CA ALA A 314 0.20 -2.66 -4.64
C ALA A 314 1.09 -2.82 -3.41
N VAL A 315 1.46 -1.70 -2.80
CA VAL A 315 2.16 -1.60 -1.52
C VAL A 315 1.13 -1.38 -0.43
N ASN A 316 1.18 -2.18 0.63
CA ASN A 316 0.38 -2.00 1.83
C ASN A 316 1.06 -0.98 2.75
N LEU A 317 0.53 0.25 2.77
CA LEU A 317 1.10 1.35 3.57
C LEU A 317 0.99 1.10 5.07
N ASP A 318 -0.08 0.45 5.54
CA ASP A 318 -0.24 0.13 6.96
C ASP A 318 0.87 -0.79 7.48
N ILE A 319 1.29 -1.74 6.65
CA ILE A 319 2.37 -2.67 6.96
C ILE A 319 3.71 -1.98 6.77
N LEU A 320 3.91 -1.33 5.65
CA LEU A 320 5.17 -0.65 5.32
C LEU A 320 5.54 0.40 6.37
N CYS A 321 4.58 1.24 6.80
CA CYS A 321 4.83 2.27 7.81
C CYS A 321 5.14 1.71 9.20
N LYS A 322 4.62 0.52 9.54
CA LYS A 322 4.97 -0.15 10.80
C LYS A 322 6.35 -0.77 10.77
N TYR A 323 6.77 -1.26 9.61
CA TYR A 323 8.07 -1.92 9.43
C TYR A 323 9.21 -0.92 9.23
N ALA A 324 8.98 0.09 8.44
CA ALA A 324 9.92 1.17 8.26
C ALA A 324 9.95 1.98 9.56
N ASP A 325 11.02 1.80 10.35
CA ASP A 325 11.30 2.61 11.52
C ASP A 325 11.60 4.05 11.09
N PHE A 326 10.57 4.76 10.70
CA PHE A 326 10.62 6.18 10.41
C PHE A 326 10.74 6.94 11.73
N THR A 327 11.83 6.69 12.46
CA THR A 327 12.12 7.32 13.76
C THR A 327 12.23 8.84 13.69
N ALA A 328 11.86 9.48 12.61
CA ALA A 328 12.29 10.86 12.52
C ALA A 328 11.32 11.89 12.03
N SER A 329 10.17 11.60 11.56
CA SER A 329 9.26 12.71 11.24
C SER A 329 7.86 12.55 11.82
N GLY A 330 7.84 11.95 12.99
CA GLY A 330 6.67 12.09 13.83
C GLY A 330 6.41 13.57 14.04
N TYR A 331 5.17 13.96 13.93
CA TYR A 331 4.66 15.31 14.12
C TYR A 331 5.56 16.41 13.58
N LYS A 332 5.23 16.98 12.45
CA LYS A 332 5.88 18.19 11.96
C LYS A 332 5.92 19.18 13.11
N GLU A 333 7.14 19.52 13.56
CA GLU A 333 7.34 20.45 14.66
C GLU A 333 6.63 21.76 14.30
N LYS A 334 5.73 22.23 15.17
CA LYS A 334 5.05 23.50 15.00
C LYS A 334 5.90 24.60 15.63
N ASP A 335 5.93 25.76 14.99
CA ASP A 335 6.89 26.78 15.40
C ASP A 335 6.43 27.58 16.61
N TYR A 336 5.19 28.11 16.64
CA TYR A 336 4.76 29.07 17.64
C TYR A 336 3.36 28.83 18.17
N LEU A 337 3.22 28.90 19.51
CA LEU A 337 1.95 29.19 20.20
C LEU A 337 1.99 30.65 20.64
N VAL A 338 1.03 31.48 20.22
CA VAL A 338 0.85 32.83 20.70
C VAL A 338 -0.17 32.81 21.85
N PHE A 339 0.36 33.00 23.05
CA PHE A 339 -0.40 32.97 24.30
C PHE A 339 -0.62 34.39 24.79
N ASN A 340 -1.80 34.96 24.52
CA ASN A 340 -2.12 36.33 24.81
C ASN A 340 -3.07 36.45 26.02
N LYS A 341 -2.56 37.01 27.11
CA LYS A 341 -3.33 37.38 28.32
C LYS A 341 -3.74 38.87 28.35
N SER A 342 -3.35 39.67 27.34
CA SER A 342 -3.80 41.06 27.19
C SER A 342 -5.16 41.10 26.47
N MET A 343 -5.86 42.23 26.61
CA MET A 343 -7.12 42.48 25.90
C MET A 343 -6.90 42.82 24.40
N ASP A 344 -5.66 43.07 23.98
CA ASP A 344 -5.32 43.48 22.59
C ASP A 344 -5.27 42.27 21.62
N LYS A 345 -6.44 41.85 21.19
CA LYS A 345 -6.57 40.80 20.16
C LYS A 345 -6.08 41.24 18.78
N LYS A 346 -6.00 42.51 18.49
CA LYS A 346 -5.54 43.05 17.21
C LYS A 346 -4.04 42.86 17.04
N SER A 347 -3.26 43.09 18.08
CA SER A 347 -1.81 42.87 18.11
C SER A 347 -1.49 41.37 17.98
N GLU A 348 -2.25 40.50 18.66
CA GLU A 348 -2.15 39.02 18.50
C GLU A 348 -2.39 38.61 17.06
N ALA A 349 -3.50 38.99 16.47
CA ALA A 349 -3.84 38.65 15.08
C ALA A 349 -2.77 39.18 14.12
N GLY A 350 -2.30 40.41 14.30
CA GLY A 350 -1.24 40.98 13.47
C GLY A 350 0.11 40.25 13.59
N LEU A 351 0.40 39.67 14.76
CA LEU A 351 1.61 38.83 14.94
C LEU A 351 1.45 37.46 14.26
N ILE A 352 0.32 36.82 14.44
CA ILE A 352 0.06 35.51 13.81
C ILE A 352 0.08 35.60 12.28
N VAL A 353 -0.53 36.62 11.70
CA VAL A 353 -0.49 36.89 10.26
C VAL A 353 0.97 37.09 9.78
N PHE A 354 1.76 37.84 10.57
CA PHE A 354 3.17 38.06 10.25
C PHE A 354 3.94 36.73 10.26
N LEU A 355 3.82 35.88 11.29
CA LEU A 355 4.50 34.60 11.40
C LEU A 355 4.14 33.68 10.24
N ARG A 356 2.86 33.54 9.93
CA ARG A 356 2.38 32.72 8.81
C ARG A 356 2.88 33.21 7.45
N LYS A 357 2.96 34.52 7.22
CA LYS A 357 3.55 35.11 6.00
C LYS A 357 5.04 34.81 5.86
N LYS A 358 5.74 34.57 6.97
CA LYS A 358 7.15 34.15 6.98
C LYS A 358 7.32 32.62 6.82
N GLY A 359 6.23 31.86 6.66
CA GLY A 359 6.26 30.41 6.49
C GLY A 359 6.23 29.61 7.79
N PHE A 360 6.11 30.28 8.94
CA PHE A 360 6.01 29.60 10.24
C PHE A 360 4.59 29.14 10.52
N THR A 361 4.48 28.00 11.20
CA THR A 361 3.24 27.60 11.85
C THR A 361 3.01 28.46 13.09
N ALA A 362 1.80 29.00 13.26
CA ALA A 362 1.45 29.83 14.41
C ALA A 362 0.00 29.59 14.83
N GLU A 363 -0.19 29.23 16.10
CA GLU A 363 -1.49 28.97 16.73
C GLU A 363 -1.79 30.04 17.77
N SER A 364 -3.08 30.40 17.90
CA SER A 364 -3.60 31.20 19.03
C SER A 364 -4.01 30.29 20.17
N ASN A 365 -3.80 30.74 21.39
CA ASN A 365 -4.42 30.11 22.54
C ASN A 365 -5.91 30.59 22.66
N PHE A 366 -6.83 29.78 22.12
CA PHE A 366 -8.26 30.04 22.18
C PHE A 366 -8.93 29.55 23.47
N MET A 367 -8.25 28.65 24.20
CA MET A 367 -8.74 28.18 25.49
C MET A 367 -8.24 29.09 26.58
N ASP A 368 -9.03 29.29 27.65
CA ASP A 368 -8.61 30.11 28.80
C ASP A 368 -7.65 29.29 29.71
N TYR A 369 -6.56 28.82 29.10
CA TYR A 369 -5.53 28.06 29.82
C TYR A 369 -4.69 28.94 30.74
N GLY A 370 -4.26 28.38 31.88
CA GLY A 370 -3.12 28.86 32.62
C GLY A 370 -1.81 28.67 31.81
N TYR A 371 -0.75 29.37 32.21
CA TYR A 371 0.56 29.22 31.53
C TYR A 371 1.11 27.78 31.59
N SER A 372 0.89 27.10 32.72
CA SER A 372 1.27 25.67 32.87
C SER A 372 0.54 24.77 31.90
N ASP A 373 -0.77 24.99 31.69
CA ASP A 373 -1.58 24.18 30.77
C ASP A 373 -1.22 24.48 29.33
N ALA A 374 -0.86 25.71 29.00
CA ALA A 374 -0.33 26.06 27.69
C ALA A 374 1.01 25.34 27.41
N LEU A 375 1.91 25.21 28.38
CA LEU A 375 3.14 24.45 28.24
C LEU A 375 2.87 22.94 28.05
N LYS A 376 1.89 22.38 28.78
CA LYS A 376 1.47 20.99 28.60
C LYS A 376 0.91 20.79 27.19
N TYR A 377 0.01 21.65 26.75
CA TYR A 377 -0.53 21.62 25.38
C TYR A 377 0.57 21.67 24.32
N MET A 378 1.58 22.54 24.50
CA MET A 378 2.71 22.66 23.58
C MET A 378 3.53 21.37 23.47
N ASN A 379 3.82 20.73 24.61
CA ASN A 379 4.54 19.45 24.64
C ASN A 379 3.73 18.34 23.93
N GLU A 380 2.43 18.24 24.21
CA GLU A 380 1.55 17.25 23.60
C GLU A 380 1.34 17.46 22.08
N ASN A 381 1.45 18.72 21.61
CA ASN A 381 1.25 19.12 20.21
C ASN A 381 2.54 19.45 19.46
N ASN A 382 3.71 19.16 20.04
CA ASN A 382 5.03 19.35 19.44
C ASN A 382 5.29 20.80 18.97
N ILE A 383 4.89 21.79 19.80
CA ILE A 383 5.08 23.22 19.50
C ILE A 383 6.36 23.71 20.18
N LYS A 384 7.28 24.27 19.39
CA LYS A 384 8.63 24.62 19.81
C LYS A 384 8.75 25.87 20.67
N ASN A 385 8.02 26.92 20.31
CA ASN A 385 8.16 28.23 20.92
C ASN A 385 6.84 28.78 21.41
N ILE A 386 6.85 29.41 22.58
CA ILE A 386 5.72 30.20 23.07
C ILE A 386 6.05 31.70 22.99
N ILE A 387 5.13 32.44 22.43
CA ILE A 387 5.13 33.92 22.51
C ILE A 387 4.07 34.30 23.53
N TYR A 388 4.49 34.55 24.77
CA TYR A 388 3.60 34.99 25.83
C TYR A 388 3.47 36.52 25.80
N MET A 389 2.25 37.01 25.74
CA MET A 389 1.94 38.43 25.65
C MET A 389 1.05 38.84 26.85
N ASN A 390 1.44 39.88 27.56
CA ASN A 390 0.60 40.57 28.53
C ASN A 390 0.81 42.08 28.40
N GLU A 391 0.06 42.88 29.19
CA GLU A 391 0.07 44.35 29.13
C GLU A 391 1.48 44.98 29.21
N ASN A 392 2.42 44.35 29.91
CA ASN A 392 3.71 44.93 30.24
C ASN A 392 4.91 44.31 29.52
N LYS A 393 4.74 43.12 28.89
CA LYS A 393 5.87 42.42 28.28
C LYS A 393 5.44 41.39 27.23
N ILE A 394 6.34 41.17 26.31
CA ILE A 394 6.29 40.03 25.36
C ILE A 394 7.48 39.15 25.64
N LEU A 395 7.24 37.86 25.86
CA LEU A 395 8.24 36.88 26.13
C LEU A 395 8.24 35.83 25.00
N LEU A 396 9.34 35.64 24.29
CA LEU A 396 9.57 34.52 23.42
C LEU A 396 10.39 33.49 24.19
N LYS A 397 9.92 32.26 24.29
CA LYS A 397 10.65 31.16 24.94
C LYS A 397 10.57 29.91 24.10
N ASN A 398 11.73 29.29 23.90
CA ASN A 398 11.83 27.94 23.32
C ASN A 398 11.67 26.93 24.46
N ILE A 399 10.71 26.00 24.34
CA ILE A 399 10.38 25.09 25.43
C ILE A 399 11.42 23.97 25.61
N TYR A 400 12.11 23.58 24.55
CA TYR A 400 13.12 22.51 24.62
C TYR A 400 14.47 23.00 25.17
N SER A 401 14.97 24.13 24.65
CA SER A 401 16.26 24.69 25.12
C SER A 401 16.15 25.56 26.35
N GLY A 402 14.94 25.93 26.76
CA GLY A 402 14.68 26.86 27.85
C GLY A 402 15.14 28.32 27.55
N LYS A 403 15.70 28.60 26.39
CA LYS A 403 16.12 29.95 26.02
C LYS A 403 14.95 30.91 25.96
N GLU A 404 15.07 32.04 26.59
CA GLU A 404 14.02 33.08 26.60
C GLU A 404 14.56 34.45 26.25
N LYS A 405 13.68 35.28 25.64
CA LYS A 405 13.98 36.67 25.30
C LYS A 405 12.77 37.54 25.50
N LYS A 406 12.98 38.72 26.09
CA LYS A 406 11.93 39.69 26.40
C LYS A 406 11.92 40.83 25.39
N PHE A 407 10.73 41.27 25.00
CA PHE A 407 10.53 42.37 24.06
C PHE A 407 9.52 43.38 24.64
N LYS A 408 9.75 44.67 24.31
CA LYS A 408 8.85 45.74 24.76
C LYS A 408 7.59 45.87 23.92
N THR A 409 7.66 45.56 22.61
CA THR A 409 6.56 45.68 21.66
C THR A 409 6.57 44.56 20.63
N VAL A 410 5.42 44.30 20.01
CA VAL A 410 5.27 43.35 18.90
C VAL A 410 6.16 43.73 17.70
N SER A 411 6.32 45.05 17.45
CA SER A 411 7.18 45.54 16.36
C SER A 411 8.65 45.13 16.54
N VAL A 412 9.16 45.25 17.79
CA VAL A 412 10.54 44.83 18.12
C VAL A 412 10.71 43.31 18.00
N LEU A 413 9.71 42.53 18.43
CA LEU A 413 9.71 41.08 18.25
C LEU A 413 9.72 40.71 16.77
N LYS A 414 8.85 41.28 15.93
CA LYS A 414 8.81 41.03 14.47
C LYS A 414 10.16 41.31 13.84
N LYS A 415 10.79 42.47 14.13
CA LYS A 415 12.12 42.78 13.61
C LYS A 415 13.20 41.78 14.06
N TYR A 416 13.10 41.27 15.28
CA TYR A 416 14.00 40.20 15.76
C TYR A 416 13.80 38.91 14.97
N LEU A 417 12.55 38.47 14.73
CA LEU A 417 12.21 37.26 13.98
C LEU A 417 12.51 37.35 12.47
N GLU A 418 12.70 38.58 11.95
CA GLU A 418 13.16 38.81 10.57
C GLU A 418 14.65 38.58 10.39
N ASN A 419 15.43 38.73 11.45
CA ASN A 419 16.89 38.73 11.41
C ASN A 419 17.49 37.42 11.99
N ASN A 420 16.66 36.48 12.46
CA ASN A 420 17.08 35.20 13.05
C ASN A 420 16.23 34.05 12.53
#